data_36f527cc1803044444d2801169f8f451
#
_entry.id   36f527cc1803044444d2801169f8f451
#
_cell.length_a   1.000
_cell.length_b   1.000
_cell.length_c   1.000
_cell.angle_alpha   90.00
_cell.angle_beta   90.00
_cell.angle_gamma   90.00
#
_symmetry.space_group_name_H-M   'P 1'
#
loop_
_entity.id
_entity.type
_entity.pdbx_description
1 polymer ?
#
loop_
_entity_poly.entity_id
_entity_poly.type
_entity_poly.pdbx_seq_one_letter_code
_entity_poly.pdbx_strand_id
1 'polypeptide(L)'
;MEKLTEIPKGGRGFLGFPVHTDLNNLDADIAILGVPYGLPYTPDDLSNDQSTSPDLLRENAQDSGWSEPRTIMHYDWDLGGPLLDNRTVRIVDCGNVTADFQNPREHYLRAEAAARKIFQSGAVLVSIGGDHGIPIPIMKALPNGXPITLIQIDAHMDWRDSVNGEKEGYSSPIRRASELPFIEEIYQIGLRGVGSGREEEMKAAKEYGANLISAYEMHQIGMGKVLDKIPDGKRYYITIDADGMDPTIMPAVNAPTPGGLNWLQIREFIHGIIKKGRVLGLDLVEISPSXENGNTTFIHAERLLCNFIGAIVRANYFTDK
;
A
#
# COMPACT_ATOMS: atom_id res chain seq x y z
N MET A 1 13.39 0.26 -25.65
CA MET A 1 12.23 0.12 -24.76
C MET A 1 12.37 1.14 -23.64
N GLU A 2 11.31 1.81 -23.31
CA GLU A 2 11.31 2.80 -22.25
C GLU A 2 11.54 2.12 -20.88
N LYS A 3 12.37 2.74 -20.06
CA LYS A 3 12.69 2.22 -18.73
C LYS A 3 11.59 2.61 -17.76
N LEU A 4 10.79 1.63 -17.34
CA LEU A 4 9.65 1.88 -16.44
C LEU A 4 10.09 2.14 -15.01
N THR A 5 11.15 1.43 -14.55
CA THR A 5 11.63 1.58 -13.19
C THR A 5 13.14 1.78 -13.16
N GLU A 6 13.62 2.36 -12.08
CA GLU A 6 15.05 2.60 -11.86
C GLU A 6 15.48 2.04 -10.51
N ILE A 7 16.77 1.79 -10.39
CA ILE A 7 17.36 1.25 -9.16
C ILE A 7 17.11 2.26 -8.02
N PRO A 8 16.70 1.80 -6.83
CA PRO A 8 16.49 2.70 -5.70
C PRO A 8 17.76 3.46 -5.34
N LYS A 9 17.60 4.62 -4.75
CA LYS A 9 18.73 5.38 -4.23
C LYS A 9 19.52 4.49 -3.24
N GLY A 10 20.83 4.50 -3.37
CA GLY A 10 21.68 3.61 -2.56
C GLY A 10 21.84 2.19 -3.13
N GLY A 11 21.10 1.84 -4.18
CA GLY A 11 21.31 0.58 -4.92
C GLY A 11 20.84 -0.68 -4.23
N ARG A 12 20.12 -0.59 -3.11
CA ARG A 12 19.68 -1.76 -2.34
C ARG A 12 18.16 -1.85 -2.31
N GLY A 13 17.66 -3.05 -2.39
CA GLY A 13 16.23 -3.32 -2.25
C GLY A 13 15.78 -3.35 -0.79
N PHE A 14 14.49 -3.32 -0.59
CA PHE A 14 13.85 -3.41 0.72
C PHE A 14 14.34 -4.68 1.44
N LEU A 15 14.79 -4.55 2.69
CA LEU A 15 15.37 -5.64 3.49
C LEU A 15 16.54 -6.36 2.79
N GLY A 16 17.17 -5.72 1.81
CA GLY A 16 18.26 -6.33 1.05
C GLY A 16 17.83 -7.33 -0.01
N PHE A 17 16.55 -7.44 -0.32
CA PHE A 17 16.08 -8.29 -1.42
C PHE A 17 16.70 -7.83 -2.75
N PRO A 18 16.98 -8.77 -3.67
CA PRO A 18 17.65 -8.41 -4.92
C PRO A 18 16.84 -7.41 -5.75
N VAL A 19 17.54 -6.44 -6.35
CA VAL A 19 16.93 -5.44 -7.21
C VAL A 19 16.86 -5.96 -8.65
N HIS A 20 15.69 -5.88 -9.29
CA HIS A 20 15.47 -6.35 -10.66
C HIS A 20 14.52 -5.38 -11.39
N THR A 21 15.07 -4.53 -12.24
CA THR A 21 14.28 -3.50 -12.93
C THR A 21 13.81 -3.89 -14.34
N ASP A 22 14.16 -5.10 -14.82
CA ASP A 22 13.64 -5.59 -16.11
C ASP A 22 12.32 -6.33 -15.90
N LEU A 23 11.23 -5.57 -15.93
CA LEU A 23 9.90 -6.11 -15.67
C LEU A 23 9.38 -7.04 -16.79
N ASN A 24 10.06 -7.08 -17.95
CA ASN A 24 9.69 -8.01 -19.02
C ASN A 24 10.12 -9.45 -18.70
N ASN A 25 11.14 -9.59 -17.87
CA ASN A 25 11.70 -10.88 -17.47
C ASN A 25 11.57 -11.09 -15.95
N LEU A 26 10.45 -10.64 -15.39
CA LEU A 26 10.23 -10.73 -13.93
C LEU A 26 9.83 -12.15 -13.53
N ASP A 27 10.65 -12.79 -12.69
CA ASP A 27 10.36 -14.09 -12.09
C ASP A 27 10.36 -13.91 -10.57
N ALA A 28 9.19 -13.66 -10.01
CA ALA A 28 9.05 -13.37 -8.59
C ALA A 28 7.71 -13.88 -8.08
N ASP A 29 7.67 -14.25 -6.81
CA ASP A 29 6.44 -14.55 -6.08
C ASP A 29 5.89 -13.28 -5.45
N ILE A 30 6.79 -12.39 -5.00
CA ILE A 30 6.45 -11.08 -4.43
C ILE A 30 7.34 -10.04 -5.11
N ALA A 31 6.75 -8.96 -5.57
CA ALA A 31 7.47 -7.85 -6.21
C ALA A 31 7.23 -6.56 -5.43
N ILE A 32 8.31 -5.88 -5.06
CA ILE A 32 8.25 -4.60 -4.34
C ILE A 32 8.46 -3.48 -5.37
N LEU A 33 7.63 -2.45 -5.32
CA LEU A 33 7.69 -1.33 -6.27
C LEU A 33 7.55 -0.01 -5.53
N GLY A 34 8.51 0.88 -5.70
CA GLY A 34 8.38 2.26 -5.21
C GLY A 34 7.65 3.12 -6.24
N VAL A 35 6.67 3.90 -5.79
CA VAL A 35 5.99 4.87 -6.67
C VAL A 35 6.05 6.23 -5.96
N PRO A 36 7.02 7.08 -6.34
CA PRO A 36 7.31 8.31 -5.58
C PRO A 36 6.17 9.31 -5.45
N TYR A 37 5.30 9.46 -6.46
CA TYR A 37 4.22 10.45 -6.41
C TYR A 37 3.10 10.08 -7.39
N GLY A 38 1.90 10.62 -7.11
CA GLY A 38 0.75 10.55 -8.02
C GLY A 38 0.66 11.82 -8.89
N LEU A 39 -0.54 12.12 -9.37
CA LEU A 39 -0.76 13.35 -10.15
C LEU A 39 -1.03 14.52 -9.21
N PRO A 40 -0.27 15.60 -9.34
CA PRO A 40 -0.39 16.74 -8.44
C PRO A 40 -1.63 17.59 -8.74
N TYR A 41 -2.23 18.19 -7.71
CA TYR A 41 -3.25 19.21 -7.88
C TYR A 41 -2.64 20.58 -8.17
N THR A 42 -1.42 20.78 -7.71
CA THR A 42 -0.63 21.99 -7.96
C THR A 42 0.83 21.61 -8.17
N PRO A 43 1.63 22.46 -8.83
CA PRO A 43 3.06 22.16 -8.98
C PRO A 43 3.80 21.95 -7.65
N ASP A 44 3.32 22.58 -6.57
CA ASP A 44 3.96 22.46 -5.26
C ASP A 44 3.83 21.05 -4.67
N ASP A 45 2.80 20.28 -5.07
CA ASP A 45 2.63 18.92 -4.59
C ASP A 45 3.80 18.01 -4.98
N LEU A 46 4.47 18.31 -6.11
CA LEU A 46 5.63 17.53 -6.57
C LEU A 46 6.88 17.77 -5.71
N SER A 47 6.88 18.85 -4.93
CA SER A 47 7.99 19.13 -4.01
C SER A 47 7.75 18.51 -2.62
N ASN A 48 6.64 17.83 -2.43
CA ASN A 48 6.31 17.14 -1.18
C ASN A 48 7.33 16.02 -0.94
N ASP A 49 7.84 15.94 0.29
CA ASP A 49 8.87 14.98 0.63
C ASP A 49 8.37 13.53 0.70
N GLN A 50 7.06 13.30 0.62
CA GLN A 50 6.48 11.96 0.47
C GLN A 50 7.12 11.21 -0.71
N SER A 51 7.54 11.93 -1.75
CA SER A 51 8.20 11.33 -2.91
C SER A 51 9.51 10.62 -2.57
N THR A 52 10.13 10.95 -1.43
CA THR A 52 11.36 10.30 -0.99
C THR A 52 11.11 9.05 -0.13
N SER A 53 9.85 8.81 0.29
CA SER A 53 9.54 7.74 1.22
C SER A 53 9.90 6.35 0.72
N PRO A 54 9.73 6.01 -0.59
CA PRO A 54 10.13 4.67 -1.02
C PRO A 54 11.62 4.38 -0.79
N ASP A 55 12.49 5.36 -1.05
CA ASP A 55 13.93 5.19 -0.81
C ASP A 55 14.26 5.18 0.68
N LEU A 56 13.66 6.10 1.43
CA LEU A 56 13.93 6.20 2.87
C LEU A 56 13.45 4.97 3.64
N LEU A 57 12.31 4.39 3.22
CA LEU A 57 11.87 3.15 3.86
C LEU A 57 12.86 2.01 3.61
N ARG A 58 13.39 1.89 2.38
CA ARG A 58 14.42 0.89 2.09
C ARG A 58 15.71 1.14 2.90
N GLU A 59 16.09 2.40 3.01
CA GLU A 59 17.28 2.79 3.77
C GLU A 59 17.14 2.46 5.26
N ASN A 60 15.95 2.73 5.83
CA ASN A 60 15.67 2.44 7.24
C ASN A 60 15.49 0.94 7.51
N ALA A 61 15.05 0.17 6.52
CA ALA A 61 14.81 -1.27 6.65
C ALA A 61 16.08 -2.10 6.54
N GLN A 62 17.25 -1.48 6.55
CA GLN A 62 18.52 -2.21 6.46
C GLN A 62 19.03 -2.56 7.85
N ASP A 63 19.40 -3.82 8.03
CA ASP A 63 20.01 -4.31 9.28
C ASP A 63 21.49 -3.91 9.34
N SER A 64 21.75 -2.59 9.37
CA SER A 64 23.13 -2.10 9.39
C SER A 64 23.85 -2.50 10.68
N GLY A 65 25.06 -2.98 10.54
CA GLY A 65 25.88 -3.37 11.68
C GLY A 65 25.71 -4.82 12.14
N TRP A 66 24.80 -5.58 11.52
CA TRP A 66 24.64 -7.01 11.84
C TRP A 66 25.31 -7.88 10.75
N SER A 67 25.82 -9.03 11.16
CA SER A 67 26.50 -9.94 10.23
C SER A 67 25.53 -10.78 9.38
N GLU A 68 24.26 -10.80 9.76
CA GLU A 68 23.22 -11.56 9.06
C GLU A 68 21.94 -10.70 8.95
N PRO A 69 21.04 -10.98 8.01
CA PRO A 69 19.82 -10.21 7.84
C PRO A 69 18.81 -10.52 8.97
N ARG A 70 18.96 -9.81 10.09
CA ARG A 70 18.21 -10.06 11.32
C ARG A 70 16.70 -10.10 11.10
N THR A 71 16.16 -9.13 10.40
CA THR A 71 14.70 -9.03 10.17
C THR A 71 14.15 -10.26 9.45
N ILE A 72 14.94 -10.85 8.54
CA ILE A 72 14.50 -12.03 7.78
C ILE A 72 14.70 -13.32 8.59
N MET A 73 15.79 -13.44 9.34
CA MET A 73 16.25 -14.72 9.91
C MET A 73 15.84 -14.94 11.37
N HIS A 74 15.65 -13.87 12.15
CA HIS A 74 15.31 -14.02 13.56
C HIS A 74 13.85 -14.43 13.74
N TYR A 75 13.54 -14.99 14.91
CA TYR A 75 12.18 -15.36 15.28
C TYR A 75 11.35 -14.08 15.45
N ASP A 76 10.31 -13.97 14.66
CA ASP A 76 9.37 -12.83 14.67
C ASP A 76 8.14 -13.25 15.46
N TRP A 77 7.88 -12.55 16.58
CA TRP A 77 6.76 -12.87 17.47
C TRP A 77 5.39 -12.56 16.83
N ASP A 78 5.33 -11.61 15.89
CA ASP A 78 4.09 -11.35 15.16
C ASP A 78 3.73 -12.49 14.22
N LEU A 79 4.75 -13.16 13.68
CA LEU A 79 4.59 -14.22 12.68
C LEU A 79 4.68 -15.64 13.26
N GLY A 80 5.28 -15.77 14.43
CA GLY A 80 5.52 -17.08 15.06
C GLY A 80 6.68 -17.85 14.45
N GLY A 81 7.67 -17.14 13.88
CA GLY A 81 8.81 -17.75 13.22
C GLY A 81 9.55 -16.76 12.34
N PRO A 82 10.57 -17.17 11.60
CA PRO A 82 11.29 -16.25 10.71
C PRO A 82 10.38 -15.73 9.58
N LEU A 83 10.75 -14.62 8.96
CA LEU A 83 9.91 -13.91 7.99
C LEU A 83 9.34 -14.84 6.92
N LEU A 84 10.19 -15.66 6.30
CA LEU A 84 9.79 -16.53 5.18
C LEU A 84 9.41 -17.95 5.63
N ASP A 85 9.29 -18.20 6.94
CA ASP A 85 8.85 -19.48 7.50
C ASP A 85 9.70 -20.66 6.99
N ASN A 86 10.98 -20.43 6.75
CA ASN A 86 11.94 -21.38 6.18
C ASN A 86 11.53 -21.91 4.79
N ARG A 87 10.68 -21.17 4.07
CA ARG A 87 10.24 -21.53 2.71
C ARG A 87 11.05 -20.78 1.65
N THR A 88 11.14 -21.35 0.48
CA THR A 88 11.76 -20.69 -0.67
C THR A 88 10.71 -19.81 -1.36
N VAL A 89 10.85 -18.49 -1.20
CA VAL A 89 9.97 -17.51 -1.80
C VAL A 89 10.83 -16.49 -2.53
N ARG A 90 10.54 -16.27 -3.80
CA ARG A 90 11.32 -15.33 -4.63
C ARG A 90 10.75 -13.94 -4.47
N ILE A 91 11.45 -13.11 -3.69
CA ILE A 91 11.09 -11.73 -3.49
C ILE A 91 12.09 -10.85 -4.23
N VAL A 92 11.60 -9.95 -5.06
CA VAL A 92 12.47 -8.99 -5.76
C VAL A 92 11.98 -7.57 -5.53
N ASP A 93 12.91 -6.64 -5.52
CA ASP A 93 12.61 -5.22 -5.49
C ASP A 93 12.73 -4.68 -6.92
N CYS A 94 11.63 -4.21 -7.47
CA CYS A 94 11.58 -3.72 -8.86
C CYS A 94 12.08 -2.27 -8.99
N GLY A 95 12.55 -1.69 -7.89
CA GLY A 95 13.01 -0.30 -7.87
C GLY A 95 11.88 0.69 -7.77
N ASN A 96 12.17 1.93 -8.16
CA ASN A 96 11.16 3.01 -8.19
C ASN A 96 10.71 3.27 -9.62
N VAL A 97 9.45 3.59 -9.79
CA VAL A 97 8.94 4.07 -11.08
C VAL A 97 9.76 5.32 -11.47
N THR A 98 10.28 5.32 -12.69
CA THR A 98 11.16 6.40 -13.17
C THR A 98 10.42 7.75 -13.11
N ALA A 99 11.00 8.68 -12.36
CA ALA A 99 10.39 9.98 -12.12
C ALA A 99 10.41 10.87 -13.38
N ASP A 100 9.42 11.73 -13.51
CA ASP A 100 9.37 12.76 -14.55
C ASP A 100 8.62 13.97 -13.99
N PHE A 101 9.34 14.82 -13.28
CA PHE A 101 8.73 15.99 -12.63
C PHE A 101 8.25 17.06 -13.64
N GLN A 102 8.73 17.01 -14.89
CA GLN A 102 8.27 17.92 -15.92
C GLN A 102 6.99 17.42 -16.59
N ASN A 103 6.74 16.11 -16.52
CA ASN A 103 5.55 15.51 -17.09
C ASN A 103 5.01 14.41 -16.13
N PRO A 104 4.33 14.81 -15.04
CA PRO A 104 3.84 13.83 -14.06
C PRO A 104 2.90 12.78 -14.66
N ARG A 105 2.20 13.11 -15.74
CA ARG A 105 1.33 12.14 -16.43
C ARG A 105 2.16 10.98 -17.01
N GLU A 106 3.37 11.24 -17.48
CA GLU A 106 4.25 10.18 -17.98
C GLU A 106 4.69 9.25 -16.85
N HIS A 107 5.04 9.81 -15.70
CA HIS A 107 5.34 9.01 -14.50
C HIS A 107 4.14 8.13 -14.11
N TYR A 108 2.94 8.71 -14.10
CA TYR A 108 1.70 7.98 -13.80
C TYR A 108 1.50 6.79 -14.77
N LEU A 109 1.71 7.01 -16.08
CA LEU A 109 1.56 5.95 -17.09
C LEU A 109 2.63 4.85 -16.90
N ARG A 110 3.84 5.24 -16.50
CA ARG A 110 4.89 4.26 -16.17
C ARG A 110 4.50 3.43 -14.94
N ALA A 111 3.89 4.06 -13.93
CA ALA A 111 3.41 3.33 -12.74
C ALA A 111 2.36 2.29 -13.12
N GLU A 112 1.39 2.67 -13.97
CA GLU A 112 0.38 1.73 -14.46
C GLU A 112 1.04 0.58 -15.23
N ALA A 113 1.95 0.90 -16.16
CA ALA A 113 2.62 -0.11 -16.97
C ALA A 113 3.49 -1.06 -16.12
N ALA A 114 4.21 -0.53 -15.13
CA ALA A 114 5.03 -1.34 -14.22
C ALA A 114 4.16 -2.29 -13.40
N ALA A 115 3.09 -1.77 -12.78
CA ALA A 115 2.16 -2.59 -12.00
C ALA A 115 1.53 -3.69 -12.88
N ARG A 116 1.15 -3.35 -14.12
CA ARG A 116 0.56 -4.32 -15.06
C ARG A 116 1.52 -5.47 -15.34
N LYS A 117 2.80 -5.18 -15.56
CA LYS A 117 3.81 -6.24 -15.78
C LYS A 117 3.99 -7.12 -14.54
N ILE A 118 4.00 -6.51 -13.35
CA ILE A 118 4.10 -7.25 -12.11
C ILE A 118 2.89 -8.19 -11.96
N PHE A 119 1.66 -7.68 -12.14
CA PHE A 119 0.48 -8.54 -12.04
C PHE A 119 0.46 -9.65 -13.12
N GLN A 120 0.93 -9.34 -14.34
CA GLN A 120 1.03 -10.34 -15.42
C GLN A 120 2.02 -11.45 -15.11
N SER A 121 3.07 -11.18 -14.32
CA SER A 121 4.01 -12.24 -13.90
C SER A 121 3.40 -13.16 -12.85
N GLY A 122 2.27 -12.78 -12.25
CA GLY A 122 1.64 -13.54 -11.16
C GLY A 122 2.14 -13.18 -9.77
N ALA A 123 3.07 -12.25 -9.67
CA ALA A 123 3.62 -11.83 -8.37
C ALA A 123 2.59 -11.02 -7.57
N VAL A 124 2.65 -11.16 -6.24
CA VAL A 124 1.92 -10.27 -5.34
C VAL A 124 2.69 -8.93 -5.28
N LEU A 125 1.98 -7.83 -5.50
CA LEU A 125 2.60 -6.50 -5.49
C LEU A 125 2.65 -5.94 -4.07
N VAL A 126 3.82 -5.43 -3.67
CA VAL A 126 3.97 -4.59 -2.47
C VAL A 126 4.45 -3.22 -2.96
N SER A 127 3.58 -2.23 -2.92
CA SER A 127 3.94 -0.89 -3.40
C SER A 127 4.22 0.05 -2.23
N ILE A 128 5.27 0.84 -2.36
CA ILE A 128 5.65 1.85 -1.37
C ILE A 128 5.49 3.21 -2.03
N GLY A 129 4.56 4.00 -1.53
CA GLY A 129 4.28 5.32 -2.09
C GLY A 129 5.01 6.43 -1.36
N GLY A 130 4.89 7.51 -1.80
CA GLY A 130 4.29 8.69 -2.24
C GLY A 130 2.91 8.98 -1.64
N ASP A 131 2.26 9.87 -2.31
CA ASP A 131 0.93 10.32 -1.92
C ASP A 131 -0.17 9.30 -2.28
N HIS A 132 -1.39 9.52 -1.78
CA HIS A 132 -2.50 8.58 -2.00
C HIS A 132 -3.10 8.64 -3.42
N GLY A 133 -2.46 9.34 -4.35
CA GLY A 133 -2.81 9.25 -5.78
C GLY A 133 -2.19 8.04 -6.46
N ILE A 134 -1.12 7.48 -5.89
CA ILE A 134 -0.39 6.38 -6.54
C ILE A 134 -1.20 5.08 -6.71
N PRO A 135 -2.16 4.73 -5.84
CA PRO A 135 -2.98 3.54 -6.10
C PRO A 135 -3.82 3.62 -7.37
N ILE A 136 -4.12 4.83 -7.88
CA ILE A 136 -5.00 4.95 -9.04
C ILE A 136 -4.44 4.21 -10.26
N PRO A 137 -3.21 4.51 -10.73
CA PRO A 137 -2.67 3.75 -11.86
C PRO A 137 -2.44 2.28 -11.52
N ILE A 138 -2.11 1.94 -10.27
CA ILE A 138 -1.94 0.54 -9.85
C ILE A 138 -3.27 -0.21 -9.97
N MET A 139 -4.37 0.37 -9.49
CA MET A 139 -5.68 -0.27 -9.57
C MET A 139 -6.16 -0.44 -11.02
N LYS A 140 -5.83 0.51 -11.91
CA LYS A 140 -6.12 0.36 -13.35
C LYS A 140 -5.36 -0.83 -13.96
N ALA A 141 -4.24 -1.20 -13.38
CA ALA A 141 -3.41 -2.31 -13.85
C ALA A 141 -3.83 -3.67 -13.29
N LEU A 142 -4.74 -3.72 -12.32
CA LEU A 142 -5.16 -4.98 -11.69
C LEU A 142 -5.72 -5.99 -12.72
N PRO A 143 -5.53 -7.29 -12.49
CA PRO A 143 -6.06 -8.30 -13.42
C PRO A 143 -7.59 -8.35 -13.33
N ASN A 144 -8.25 -7.91 -14.38
CA ASN A 144 -9.69 -7.62 -14.42
C ASN A 144 -10.57 -8.83 -14.77
N GLY A 145 -9.99 -10.00 -14.83
CA GLY A 145 -10.74 -11.25 -15.16
C GLY A 145 -11.71 -11.71 -14.08
N UNK A 146 -11.64 -11.20 -12.77
CA UNK A 146 -12.48 -11.56 -11.75
C UNK A 146 -12.70 -10.42 -10.89
N PRO A 147 -13.79 -10.46 -10.37
CA PRO A 147 -14.06 -9.31 -9.48
C PRO A 147 -13.04 -9.18 -8.35
N ILE A 148 -12.87 -7.94 -7.91
CA ILE A 148 -11.91 -7.59 -6.84
C ILE A 148 -12.64 -6.76 -5.78
N THR A 149 -12.40 -7.06 -4.51
CA THR A 149 -12.85 -6.25 -3.37
C THR A 149 -11.69 -5.33 -2.98
N LEU A 150 -11.94 -4.03 -3.00
CA LEU A 150 -10.96 -3.03 -2.56
C LEU A 150 -11.15 -2.77 -1.07
N ILE A 151 -10.04 -2.73 -0.34
CA ILE A 151 -10.05 -2.39 1.09
C ILE A 151 -9.11 -1.22 1.32
N GLN A 152 -9.63 -0.15 1.90
CA GLN A 152 -8.84 1.02 2.28
C GLN A 152 -8.75 1.10 3.80
N ILE A 153 -7.55 1.32 4.32
CA ILE A 153 -7.30 1.70 5.71
C ILE A 153 -6.88 3.17 5.68
N ASP A 154 -7.67 4.06 6.29
CA ASP A 154 -7.47 5.50 6.09
C ASP A 154 -8.31 6.29 7.09
N ALA A 155 -7.85 7.47 7.48
CA ALA A 155 -8.69 8.43 8.20
C ALA A 155 -9.69 9.12 7.27
N HIS A 156 -9.41 9.15 5.97
CA HIS A 156 -10.10 9.97 4.96
C HIS A 156 -10.90 9.14 3.98
N MET A 157 -11.88 9.79 3.33
CA MET A 157 -12.79 9.10 2.39
C MET A 157 -12.21 8.93 0.99
N ASP A 158 -11.47 9.92 0.52
CA ASP A 158 -10.86 9.93 -0.82
C ASP A 158 -11.84 9.72 -1.97
N TRP A 159 -12.99 10.38 -1.86
CA TRP A 159 -14.07 10.33 -2.86
C TRP A 159 -14.22 11.61 -3.69
N ARG A 160 -13.19 12.49 -3.70
CA ARG A 160 -13.25 13.72 -4.50
C ARG A 160 -13.38 13.38 -5.98
N ASP A 161 -14.30 14.04 -6.67
CA ASP A 161 -14.39 13.88 -8.13
C ASP A 161 -13.22 14.57 -8.83
N SER A 162 -12.90 15.78 -8.38
CA SER A 162 -11.74 16.50 -8.90
C SER A 162 -11.30 17.59 -7.93
N VAL A 163 -10.04 17.99 -8.03
CA VAL A 163 -9.48 19.17 -7.34
C VAL A 163 -8.68 19.95 -8.39
N ASN A 164 -8.98 21.23 -8.55
CA ASN A 164 -8.34 22.10 -9.56
C ASN A 164 -8.37 21.50 -10.98
N GLY A 165 -9.41 20.70 -11.29
CA GLY A 165 -9.56 20.05 -12.59
C GLY A 165 -8.85 18.70 -12.73
N GLU A 166 -7.97 18.33 -11.77
CA GLU A 166 -7.35 17.00 -11.78
C GLU A 166 -8.25 16.00 -11.07
N LYS A 167 -8.54 14.89 -11.74
CA LYS A 167 -9.43 13.83 -11.24
C LYS A 167 -8.70 12.67 -10.57
N GLU A 168 -7.40 12.57 -10.80
CA GLU A 168 -6.64 11.38 -10.42
C GLU A 168 -5.54 11.68 -9.39
N GLY A 169 -5.78 12.71 -8.55
CA GLY A 169 -4.87 13.05 -7.45
C GLY A 169 -5.24 12.36 -6.15
N TYR A 170 -4.48 12.68 -5.10
CA TYR A 170 -4.46 11.94 -3.83
C TYR A 170 -5.76 11.96 -3.01
N SER A 171 -6.73 12.81 -3.32
CA SER A 171 -8.03 12.79 -2.64
C SER A 171 -9.09 12.00 -3.42
N SER A 172 -8.69 11.28 -4.49
CA SER A 172 -9.63 10.66 -5.43
C SER A 172 -9.44 9.15 -5.66
N PRO A 173 -8.53 8.44 -4.99
CA PRO A 173 -8.30 7.04 -5.36
C PRO A 173 -9.54 6.16 -5.22
N ILE A 174 -10.35 6.36 -4.19
CA ILE A 174 -11.53 5.51 -4.00
C ILE A 174 -12.63 5.88 -4.99
N ARG A 175 -12.77 7.17 -5.31
CA ARG A 175 -13.69 7.60 -6.38
C ARG A 175 -13.30 6.95 -7.72
N ARG A 176 -12.02 6.97 -8.07
CA ARG A 176 -11.56 6.35 -9.33
C ARG A 176 -11.72 4.83 -9.31
N ALA A 177 -11.47 4.22 -8.15
CA ALA A 177 -11.69 2.76 -8.00
C ALA A 177 -13.15 2.39 -8.26
N SER A 178 -14.10 3.18 -7.75
CA SER A 178 -15.54 2.88 -7.91
C SER A 178 -16.00 2.91 -9.37
N GLU A 179 -15.19 3.51 -10.26
CA GLU A 179 -15.50 3.59 -11.69
C GLU A 179 -14.91 2.40 -12.47
N LEU A 180 -14.11 1.55 -11.84
CA LEU A 180 -13.52 0.37 -12.49
C LEU A 180 -14.52 -0.79 -12.44
N PRO A 181 -14.96 -1.33 -13.58
CA PRO A 181 -16.06 -2.29 -13.59
C PRO A 181 -15.75 -3.63 -12.90
N PHE A 182 -14.49 -3.91 -12.61
CA PHE A 182 -14.08 -5.12 -11.91
C PHE A 182 -13.90 -4.92 -10.42
N ILE A 183 -14.02 -3.69 -9.91
CA ILE A 183 -14.07 -3.44 -8.45
C ILE A 183 -15.53 -3.65 -8.03
N GLU A 184 -15.79 -4.79 -7.37
CA GLU A 184 -17.13 -5.21 -7.02
C GLU A 184 -17.63 -4.60 -5.71
N GLU A 185 -16.73 -4.49 -4.74
CA GLU A 185 -17.04 -3.98 -3.40
C GLU A 185 -15.89 -3.12 -2.90
N ILE A 186 -16.24 -2.10 -2.10
CA ILE A 186 -15.26 -1.23 -1.45
C ILE A 186 -15.54 -1.22 0.06
N TYR A 187 -14.50 -1.47 0.85
CA TYR A 187 -14.53 -1.37 2.30
C TYR A 187 -13.54 -0.30 2.72
N GLN A 188 -14.03 0.71 3.45
CA GLN A 188 -13.20 1.80 3.96
C GLN A 188 -13.21 1.73 5.48
N ILE A 189 -12.06 1.53 6.10
CA ILE A 189 -11.91 1.23 7.52
C ILE A 189 -11.03 2.30 8.16
N GLY A 190 -11.52 2.90 9.27
CA GLY A 190 -10.74 3.86 10.01
C GLY A 190 -11.19 5.30 9.85
N LEU A 191 -12.24 5.54 9.08
CA LEU A 191 -12.75 6.89 8.78
C LEU A 191 -13.05 7.66 10.07
N ARG A 192 -12.53 8.91 10.17
CA ARG A 192 -12.70 9.68 11.40
C ARG A 192 -12.37 11.16 11.23
N GLY A 193 -12.63 11.93 12.27
CA GLY A 193 -12.36 13.36 12.29
C GLY A 193 -13.14 14.10 11.21
N VAL A 194 -12.50 15.09 10.59
CA VAL A 194 -13.06 15.80 9.44
C VAL A 194 -12.55 15.11 8.17
N GLY A 195 -13.00 13.91 7.90
CA GLY A 195 -12.45 12.93 6.96
C GLY A 195 -12.46 13.28 5.48
N SER A 196 -12.19 14.53 5.13
CA SER A 196 -12.11 15.07 3.77
C SER A 196 -13.39 14.91 2.91
N GLY A 197 -14.44 14.30 3.47
CA GLY A 197 -15.69 14.08 2.74
C GLY A 197 -16.68 15.23 2.90
N ARG A 198 -17.09 15.80 1.78
CA ARG A 198 -18.22 16.72 1.74
C ARG A 198 -19.51 15.93 1.55
N GLU A 199 -20.65 16.62 1.63
CA GLU A 199 -21.96 15.97 1.46
C GLU A 199 -22.07 15.21 0.12
N GLU A 200 -21.53 15.78 -0.95
CA GLU A 200 -21.56 15.16 -2.27
C GLU A 200 -20.72 13.90 -2.36
N GLU A 201 -19.53 13.87 -1.72
CA GLU A 201 -18.70 12.68 -1.67
C GLU A 201 -19.35 11.57 -0.83
N MET A 202 -19.93 11.95 0.31
CA MET A 202 -20.69 11.00 1.13
C MET A 202 -21.87 10.39 0.35
N LYS A 203 -22.57 11.23 -0.41
CA LYS A 203 -23.70 10.77 -1.23
C LYS A 203 -23.19 9.78 -2.29
N ALA A 204 -22.12 10.13 -3.01
CA ALA A 204 -21.55 9.27 -4.05
C ALA A 204 -21.11 7.91 -3.49
N ALA A 205 -20.43 7.91 -2.33
CA ALA A 205 -20.01 6.67 -1.68
C ALA A 205 -21.20 5.79 -1.31
N LYS A 206 -22.26 6.38 -0.76
CA LYS A 206 -23.48 5.66 -0.38
C LYS A 206 -24.21 5.11 -1.60
N GLU A 207 -24.30 5.90 -2.67
CA GLU A 207 -24.96 5.47 -3.93
C GLU A 207 -24.22 4.32 -4.60
N TYR A 208 -22.89 4.28 -4.49
CA TYR A 208 -22.10 3.15 -4.96
C TYR A 208 -22.33 1.91 -4.08
N GLY A 209 -22.66 2.10 -2.81
CA GLY A 209 -22.79 1.00 -1.85
C GLY A 209 -21.51 0.69 -1.11
N ALA A 210 -20.63 1.70 -0.94
CA ALA A 210 -19.38 1.51 -0.20
C ALA A 210 -19.65 1.19 1.28
N ASN A 211 -18.86 0.28 1.83
CA ASN A 211 -18.94 -0.13 3.24
C ASN A 211 -18.05 0.80 4.07
N LEU A 212 -18.67 1.81 4.67
CA LEU A 212 -17.96 2.85 5.42
C LEU A 212 -17.92 2.47 6.91
N ILE A 213 -16.73 2.13 7.41
CA ILE A 213 -16.53 1.67 8.79
C ILE A 213 -15.68 2.71 9.51
N SER A 214 -16.30 3.48 10.38
CA SER A 214 -15.58 4.52 11.11
C SER A 214 -14.61 3.89 12.13
N ALA A 215 -13.57 4.65 12.50
CA ALA A 215 -12.68 4.22 13.59
C ALA A 215 -13.46 3.99 14.87
N TYR A 216 -14.45 4.85 15.14
CA TYR A 216 -15.31 4.70 16.33
C TYR A 216 -16.01 3.33 16.34
N GLU A 217 -16.66 2.98 15.23
CA GLU A 217 -17.32 1.67 15.10
C GLU A 217 -16.29 0.54 15.26
N MET A 218 -15.16 0.63 14.53
CA MET A 218 -14.11 -0.39 14.59
C MET A 218 -13.63 -0.61 16.04
N HIS A 219 -13.38 0.47 16.79
CA HIS A 219 -12.93 0.35 18.17
C HIS A 219 -14.00 -0.28 19.09
N GLN A 220 -15.28 -0.03 18.81
CA GLN A 220 -16.36 -0.60 19.60
C GLN A 220 -16.55 -2.11 19.36
N ILE A 221 -16.52 -2.54 18.08
CA ILE A 221 -16.83 -3.94 17.76
C ILE A 221 -15.60 -4.84 17.67
N GLY A 222 -14.42 -4.24 17.49
CA GLY A 222 -13.14 -4.95 17.33
C GLY A 222 -12.87 -5.38 15.89
N MET A 223 -11.58 -5.51 15.55
CA MET A 223 -11.15 -5.81 14.18
C MET A 223 -11.69 -7.17 13.68
N GLY A 224 -11.81 -8.15 14.56
CA GLY A 224 -12.41 -9.43 14.17
C GLY A 224 -13.82 -9.27 13.60
N LYS A 225 -14.65 -8.44 14.22
CA LYS A 225 -16.01 -8.18 13.72
C LYS A 225 -16.01 -7.33 12.44
N VAL A 226 -15.02 -6.47 12.26
CA VAL A 226 -14.84 -5.75 11.00
C VAL A 226 -14.51 -6.76 9.87
N LEU A 227 -13.61 -7.69 10.14
CA LEU A 227 -13.26 -8.75 9.18
C LEU A 227 -14.47 -9.62 8.83
N ASP A 228 -15.35 -9.92 9.81
CA ASP A 228 -16.57 -10.70 9.55
C ASP A 228 -17.50 -10.04 8.51
N LYS A 229 -17.42 -8.71 8.35
CA LYS A 229 -18.22 -7.98 7.35
C LYS A 229 -17.70 -8.16 5.93
N ILE A 230 -16.43 -8.53 5.77
CA ILE A 230 -15.79 -8.67 4.46
C ILE A 230 -15.99 -10.12 3.98
N PRO A 231 -16.52 -10.36 2.77
CA PRO A 231 -16.80 -11.73 2.34
C PRO A 231 -15.52 -12.57 2.14
N ASP A 232 -15.65 -13.88 2.34
CA ASP A 232 -14.56 -14.84 2.14
C ASP A 232 -14.44 -15.23 0.65
N GLY A 233 -13.28 -15.77 0.28
CA GLY A 233 -13.07 -16.37 -1.03
C GLY A 233 -12.89 -15.36 -2.16
N LYS A 234 -12.73 -14.10 -1.83
CA LYS A 234 -12.58 -13.04 -2.85
C LYS A 234 -11.11 -12.80 -3.19
N ARG A 235 -10.91 -12.01 -4.25
CA ARG A 235 -9.62 -11.39 -4.53
C ARG A 235 -9.65 -9.99 -3.95
N TYR A 236 -8.61 -9.61 -3.26
CA TYR A 236 -8.55 -8.31 -2.58
C TYR A 236 -7.38 -7.47 -3.09
N TYR A 237 -7.56 -6.17 -3.13
CA TYR A 237 -6.48 -5.20 -3.19
C TYR A 237 -6.59 -4.31 -1.97
N ILE A 238 -5.45 -4.01 -1.33
CA ILE A 238 -5.43 -3.25 -0.08
C ILE A 238 -4.65 -1.96 -0.30
N THR A 239 -5.24 -0.83 0.04
CA THR A 239 -4.54 0.46 0.04
C THR A 239 -4.52 0.99 1.48
N ILE A 240 -3.33 1.29 1.97
CA ILE A 240 -3.13 1.73 3.36
C ILE A 240 -2.51 3.13 3.35
N ASP A 241 -3.30 4.10 3.80
CA ASP A 241 -2.78 5.40 4.14
C ASP A 241 -2.12 5.31 5.52
N ALA A 242 -0.92 5.84 5.67
CA ALA A 242 -0.23 5.83 6.96
C ALA A 242 -1.03 6.57 8.05
N ASP A 243 -1.86 7.56 7.65
CA ASP A 243 -2.71 8.27 8.61
C ASP A 243 -3.94 7.47 9.04
N GLY A 244 -4.21 6.33 8.40
CA GLY A 244 -5.20 5.37 8.91
C GLY A 244 -4.80 4.83 10.27
N MET A 245 -3.48 4.79 10.55
CA MET A 245 -2.98 4.45 11.87
C MET A 245 -3.16 5.61 12.83
N ASP A 246 -3.23 5.31 14.12
CA ASP A 246 -3.20 6.36 15.14
C ASP A 246 -1.84 7.08 15.08
N PRO A 247 -1.80 8.42 15.29
CA PRO A 247 -0.52 9.15 15.28
C PRO A 247 0.51 8.67 16.30
N THR A 248 0.12 7.88 17.30
CA THR A 248 1.07 7.23 18.22
C THR A 248 1.79 6.05 17.54
N ILE A 249 1.26 5.57 16.40
CA ILE A 249 1.85 4.47 15.64
C ILE A 249 2.61 5.02 14.43
N MET A 250 1.97 5.88 13.63
CA MET A 250 2.61 6.50 12.47
C MET A 250 2.47 8.02 12.56
N PRO A 251 3.39 8.68 13.28
CA PRO A 251 3.32 10.14 13.44
C PRO A 251 3.70 10.94 12.20
N ALA A 252 4.49 10.38 11.29
CA ALA A 252 5.04 11.11 10.14
C ALA A 252 4.09 11.09 8.95
N VAL A 253 2.99 11.82 9.08
CA VAL A 253 1.95 11.97 8.04
C VAL A 253 1.51 13.43 7.96
N ASN A 254 1.03 13.85 6.80
CA ASN A 254 0.59 15.24 6.61
C ASN A 254 -0.73 15.57 7.32
N ALA A 255 -1.59 14.58 7.51
CA ALA A 255 -2.93 14.80 8.07
C ALA A 255 -3.20 13.92 9.31
N PRO A 256 -2.38 14.06 10.37
CA PRO A 256 -2.52 13.17 11.53
C PRO A 256 -3.88 13.38 12.21
N THR A 257 -4.64 12.31 12.33
CA THR A 257 -5.98 12.35 12.93
C THR A 257 -6.02 11.34 14.09
N PRO A 258 -6.34 11.77 15.33
CA PRO A 258 -6.30 10.87 16.49
C PRO A 258 -7.41 9.80 16.44
N GLY A 259 -7.16 8.67 17.10
CA GLY A 259 -8.14 7.60 17.23
C GLY A 259 -8.09 6.58 16.11
N GLY A 260 -6.97 6.48 15.39
CA GLY A 260 -6.78 5.51 14.31
C GLY A 260 -6.51 4.09 14.78
N LEU A 261 -6.09 3.24 13.86
CA LEU A 261 -5.77 1.86 14.16
C LEU A 261 -4.50 1.78 15.02
N ASN A 262 -4.55 0.96 16.05
CA ASN A 262 -3.35 0.63 16.82
C ASN A 262 -2.62 -0.56 16.16
N TRP A 263 -1.43 -0.88 16.68
CA TRP A 263 -0.59 -1.93 16.09
C TRP A 263 -1.30 -3.29 16.06
N LEU A 264 -1.97 -3.66 17.15
CA LEU A 264 -2.62 -4.98 17.21
C LEU A 264 -3.78 -5.08 16.21
N GLN A 265 -4.50 -3.99 15.99
CA GLN A 265 -5.62 -3.97 15.04
C GLN A 265 -5.14 -4.10 13.59
N ILE A 266 -4.08 -3.38 13.20
CA ILE A 266 -3.58 -3.52 11.81
C ILE A 266 -2.96 -4.90 11.60
N ARG A 267 -2.26 -5.44 12.60
CA ARG A 267 -1.75 -6.81 12.54
C ARG A 267 -2.90 -7.82 12.38
N GLU A 268 -3.94 -7.71 13.20
CA GLU A 268 -5.11 -8.59 13.13
C GLU A 268 -5.79 -8.48 11.75
N PHE A 269 -5.91 -7.25 11.23
CA PHE A 269 -6.49 -7.03 9.90
C PHE A 269 -5.65 -7.75 8.83
N ILE A 270 -4.34 -7.52 8.78
CA ILE A 270 -3.47 -8.11 7.76
C ILE A 270 -3.56 -9.64 7.78
N HIS A 271 -3.39 -10.23 8.98
CA HIS A 271 -3.41 -11.69 9.10
C HIS A 271 -4.80 -12.25 8.81
N GLY A 272 -5.85 -11.54 9.18
CA GLY A 272 -7.23 -11.97 8.95
C GLY A 272 -7.63 -11.96 7.49
N ILE A 273 -7.37 -10.83 6.81
CA ILE A 273 -7.80 -10.69 5.40
C ILE A 273 -7.07 -11.69 4.48
N ILE A 274 -5.80 -11.96 4.77
CA ILE A 274 -5.00 -12.91 3.98
C ILE A 274 -5.59 -14.34 4.08
N LYS A 275 -6.16 -14.68 5.22
CA LYS A 275 -6.81 -15.99 5.41
C LYS A 275 -8.16 -16.08 4.70
N LYS A 276 -8.81 -14.94 4.42
CA LYS A 276 -10.13 -14.91 3.82
C LYS A 276 -10.11 -15.17 2.30
N GLY A 277 -9.00 -14.87 1.63
CA GLY A 277 -8.91 -15.07 0.19
C GLY A 277 -7.57 -14.63 -0.39
N ARG A 278 -7.54 -14.26 -1.66
CA ARG A 278 -6.29 -13.93 -2.36
C ARG A 278 -6.06 -12.43 -2.40
N VAL A 279 -5.08 -11.94 -1.67
CA VAL A 279 -4.65 -10.55 -1.79
C VAL A 279 -3.70 -10.42 -2.99
N LEU A 280 -4.06 -9.57 -3.96
CA LEU A 280 -3.29 -9.36 -5.19
C LEU A 280 -2.12 -8.40 -4.94
N GLY A 281 -2.30 -7.49 -4.01
CA GLY A 281 -1.27 -6.53 -3.67
C GLY A 281 -1.71 -5.59 -2.56
N LEU A 282 -0.73 -4.86 -2.07
CA LEU A 282 -0.92 -3.87 -1.02
C LEU A 282 -0.06 -2.66 -1.36
N ASP A 283 -0.59 -1.46 -1.15
CA ASP A 283 0.24 -0.26 -1.12
C ASP A 283 0.20 0.40 0.25
N LEU A 284 1.30 1.09 0.59
CA LEU A 284 1.44 1.89 1.81
C LEU A 284 1.88 3.28 1.37
N VAL A 285 1.08 4.28 1.70
CA VAL A 285 1.22 5.65 1.17
C VAL A 285 1.18 6.70 2.28
N GLU A 286 1.43 7.94 1.92
CA GLU A 286 1.28 9.15 2.74
C GLU A 286 2.28 9.28 3.89
N ILE A 287 3.39 8.54 3.89
CA ILE A 287 4.46 8.81 4.86
C ILE A 287 5.16 10.10 4.42
N SER A 288 5.26 11.05 5.35
CA SER A 288 5.90 12.36 5.13
C SER A 288 7.16 12.45 5.97
N PRO A 289 8.33 12.16 5.39
CA PRO A 289 9.58 12.06 6.15
C PRO A 289 9.93 13.29 6.97
N SER A 290 9.59 14.49 6.54
CA SER A 290 9.84 15.70 7.31
C SER A 290 9.11 15.78 8.66
N UNK A 291 8.23 14.98 8.72
CA UNK A 291 7.52 14.93 9.82
C UNK A 291 7.98 13.98 10.73
N GLU A 292 8.94 13.19 10.41
CA GLU A 292 9.43 12.08 11.24
C GLU A 292 10.30 12.58 12.39
N ASN A 293 10.21 11.87 13.49
CA ASN A 293 11.01 12.17 14.67
C ASN A 293 11.45 10.84 15.29
N GLY A 294 12.65 10.39 14.96
CA GLY A 294 13.24 9.19 15.52
C GLY A 294 12.92 7.90 14.78
N ASN A 295 12.54 7.96 13.52
CA ASN A 295 12.28 6.80 12.64
C ASN A 295 11.12 5.90 13.06
N THR A 296 10.22 6.36 13.93
CA THR A 296 9.11 5.55 14.43
C THR A 296 8.22 5.06 13.28
N THR A 297 7.81 5.98 12.39
CA THR A 297 6.93 5.64 11.26
C THR A 297 7.61 4.63 10.34
N PHE A 298 8.89 4.84 10.02
CA PHE A 298 9.61 3.93 9.12
C PHE A 298 9.77 2.54 9.73
N ILE A 299 10.06 2.46 11.04
CA ILE A 299 10.14 1.17 11.74
C ILE A 299 8.80 0.44 11.69
N HIS A 300 7.71 1.16 11.97
CA HIS A 300 6.38 0.55 11.96
C HIS A 300 5.91 0.20 10.54
N ALA A 301 6.27 1.01 9.54
CA ALA A 301 6.01 0.70 8.13
C ALA A 301 6.74 -0.58 7.71
N GLU A 302 8.04 -0.70 8.04
CA GLU A 302 8.79 -1.94 7.80
C GLU A 302 8.07 -3.13 8.45
N ARG A 303 7.69 -3.01 9.73
CA ARG A 303 7.02 -4.08 10.45
C ARG A 303 5.67 -4.46 9.83
N LEU A 304 4.92 -3.45 9.33
CA LEU A 304 3.65 -3.68 8.64
C LEU A 304 3.87 -4.51 7.36
N LEU A 305 4.84 -4.11 6.54
CA LEU A 305 5.16 -4.84 5.31
C LEU A 305 5.71 -6.24 5.62
N CYS A 306 6.51 -6.40 6.67
CA CYS A 306 6.97 -7.73 7.11
C CYS A 306 5.80 -8.62 7.53
N ASN A 307 4.82 -8.07 8.25
CA ASN A 307 3.62 -8.82 8.62
C ASN A 307 2.84 -9.25 7.38
N PHE A 308 2.71 -8.37 6.38
CA PHE A 308 2.03 -8.71 5.12
C PHE A 308 2.80 -9.84 4.40
N ILE A 309 4.10 -9.67 4.18
CA ILE A 309 4.93 -10.67 3.49
C ILE A 309 4.88 -12.01 4.25
N GLY A 310 5.12 -11.99 5.54
CA GLY A 310 5.14 -13.21 6.35
C GLY A 310 3.79 -13.93 6.41
N ALA A 311 2.71 -13.17 6.39
CA ALA A 311 1.35 -13.74 6.41
C ALA A 311 1.01 -14.42 5.08
N ILE A 312 1.32 -13.79 3.92
CA ILE A 312 1.04 -14.42 2.62
C ILE A 312 1.90 -15.66 2.39
N VAL A 313 3.14 -15.66 2.91
CA VAL A 313 4.00 -16.85 2.87
C VAL A 313 3.35 -18.01 3.64
N ARG A 314 2.82 -17.73 4.83
CA ARG A 314 2.19 -18.75 5.68
C ARG A 314 0.79 -19.19 5.19
N ALA A 315 0.15 -18.36 4.38
CA ALA A 315 -1.17 -18.69 3.80
C ALA A 315 -1.08 -19.56 2.55
N ASN A 316 0.10 -20.06 2.22
CA ASN A 316 0.35 -20.94 1.08
C ASN A 316 -0.04 -20.30 -0.26
N TYR A 317 0.20 -18.99 -0.40
CA TYR A 317 -0.02 -18.31 -1.67
C TYR A 317 0.91 -18.84 -2.76
N PHE A 318 2.03 -19.42 -2.38
CA PHE A 318 3.08 -19.86 -3.29
C PHE A 318 3.30 -21.36 -3.13
N THR A 319 3.40 -22.08 -4.23
CA THR A 319 3.73 -23.50 -4.22
C THR A 319 5.24 -23.64 -4.04
N ASP A 320 5.65 -24.55 -3.20
CA ASP A 320 7.07 -24.89 -3.09
C ASP A 320 7.50 -25.52 -4.43
N LYS A 321 8.52 -24.94 -5.06
CA LYS A 321 9.08 -25.41 -6.34
C LYS A 321 10.30 -26.28 -6.10
#